data_96d05fe5d5804fa13ec43ad5d11b5398
#
_entry.id   96d05fe5d5804fa13ec43ad5d11b5398
#
_cell.length_a   1.000
_cell.length_b   1.000
_cell.length_c   1.000
_cell.angle_alpha   90.00
_cell.angle_beta   90.00
_cell.angle_gamma   90.00
#
_symmetry.space_group_name_H-M   'P 1'
#
loop_
_entity.id
_entity.type
_entity.pdbx_description
1 polymer ?
#
loop_
_entity_poly.entity_id
_entity_poly.type
_entity_poly.pdbx_seq_one_letter_code
_entity_poly.pdbx_strand_id
1 'polypeptide(L)'
;MGLNPILQDPALAIHPPILYLGYVGSSIIFSSALAGVTLNYISKDWAKHIKNWVFISWIFLTLGILLGSIWAYYELGWGGFWFWDPVENVSLMPWLSLTTLLHCILVLEKRNILNSWAIILSITTFALSMCGTFLVRSGILNSVHTFANDPERGLFIFCLLYTSPSPRDMRRSRMPSSA
;
A
#
# COMPACT_ATOMS: atom_id res chain seq x y z
N MET A 1 3.94 -11.54 -33.82
CA MET A 1 3.45 -12.37 -32.69
C MET A 1 2.43 -11.54 -31.96
N GLY A 2 1.18 -12.04 -31.77
CA GLY A 2 0.15 -11.32 -31.03
C GLY A 2 0.34 -11.46 -29.52
N LEU A 3 -0.30 -10.57 -28.74
CA LEU A 3 -0.33 -10.64 -27.29
C LEU A 3 -1.00 -11.97 -26.86
N ASN A 4 -0.52 -12.57 -25.76
CA ASN A 4 -1.14 -13.77 -25.20
C ASN A 4 -2.66 -13.51 -24.96
N PRO A 5 -3.58 -14.38 -25.36
CA PRO A 5 -5.02 -14.20 -25.18
C PRO A 5 -5.44 -13.83 -23.76
N ILE A 6 -4.82 -14.43 -22.74
CA ILE A 6 -5.05 -14.12 -21.32
C ILE A 6 -4.78 -12.64 -20.99
N LEU A 7 -3.84 -12.00 -21.72
CA LEU A 7 -3.46 -10.60 -21.50
C LEU A 7 -4.35 -9.60 -22.28
N GLN A 8 -5.29 -10.09 -23.10
CA GLN A 8 -6.17 -9.23 -23.90
C GLN A 8 -7.49 -8.89 -23.19
N ASP A 9 -7.67 -9.39 -21.97
CA ASP A 9 -8.88 -9.18 -21.19
C ASP A 9 -9.00 -7.72 -20.70
N PRO A 10 -10.18 -7.07 -20.82
CA PRO A 10 -10.41 -5.71 -20.36
C PRO A 10 -10.21 -5.53 -18.85
N ALA A 11 -10.56 -6.52 -18.04
CA ALA A 11 -10.40 -6.43 -16.59
C ALA A 11 -8.92 -6.42 -16.20
N LEU A 12 -8.07 -7.19 -16.91
CA LEU A 12 -6.62 -7.13 -16.73
C LEU A 12 -6.05 -5.76 -17.13
N ALA A 13 -6.62 -5.08 -18.11
CA ALA A 13 -6.18 -3.74 -18.51
C ALA A 13 -6.55 -2.67 -17.46
N ILE A 14 -7.69 -2.80 -16.80
CA ILE A 14 -8.25 -1.82 -15.86
C ILE A 14 -7.78 -2.06 -14.42
N HIS A 15 -7.69 -3.32 -13.99
CA HIS A 15 -7.32 -3.70 -12.63
C HIS A 15 -5.98 -3.11 -12.13
N PRO A 16 -4.84 -3.22 -12.85
CA PRO A 16 -3.57 -2.73 -12.35
C PRO A 16 -3.54 -1.21 -12.13
N PRO A 17 -4.01 -0.36 -13.05
CA PRO A 17 -4.08 1.08 -12.82
C PRO A 17 -4.88 1.47 -11.57
N ILE A 18 -6.02 0.82 -11.33
CA ILE A 18 -6.86 1.09 -10.16
C ILE A 18 -6.12 0.67 -8.88
N LEU A 19 -5.48 -0.50 -8.87
CA LEU A 19 -4.70 -0.98 -7.75
C LEU A 19 -3.53 -0.02 -7.42
N TYR A 20 -2.82 0.45 -8.45
CA TYR A 20 -1.72 1.40 -8.27
C TYR A 20 -2.16 2.76 -7.73
N LEU A 21 -3.35 3.24 -8.07
CA LEU A 21 -3.89 4.46 -7.46
C LEU A 21 -4.04 4.31 -5.94
N GLY A 22 -4.43 3.14 -5.46
CA GLY A 22 -4.46 2.84 -4.03
C GLY A 22 -3.07 2.84 -3.39
N TYR A 23 -2.08 2.23 -4.04
CA TYR A 23 -0.69 2.22 -3.58
C TYR A 23 -0.07 3.63 -3.53
N VAL A 24 -0.23 4.40 -4.61
CA VAL A 24 0.25 5.79 -4.68
C VAL A 24 -0.43 6.66 -3.63
N GLY A 25 -1.73 6.46 -3.37
CA GLY A 25 -2.45 7.15 -2.30
C GLY A 25 -1.82 6.95 -0.92
N SER A 26 -1.22 5.78 -0.66
CA SER A 26 -0.52 5.53 0.61
C SER A 26 0.71 6.43 0.83
N SER A 27 1.34 6.94 -0.24
CA SER A 27 2.47 7.88 -0.14
C SER A 27 2.05 9.23 0.41
N ILE A 28 0.84 9.70 0.08
CA ILE A 28 0.27 10.95 0.61
C ILE A 28 0.04 10.80 2.12
N ILE A 29 -0.52 9.65 2.53
CA ILE A 29 -0.79 9.33 3.93
C ILE A 29 0.53 9.29 4.72
N PHE A 30 1.54 8.60 4.19
CA PHE A 30 2.87 8.51 4.76
C PHE A 30 3.53 9.89 4.92
N SER A 31 3.56 10.69 3.84
CA SER A 31 4.16 12.02 3.85
C SER A 31 3.48 12.95 4.84
N SER A 32 2.14 12.88 4.93
CA SER A 32 1.37 13.65 5.91
C SER A 32 1.66 13.21 7.35
N ALA A 33 1.80 11.91 7.60
CA ALA A 33 2.17 11.39 8.92
C ALA A 33 3.59 11.83 9.31
N LEU A 34 4.55 11.78 8.37
CA LEU A 34 5.91 12.23 8.60
C LEU A 34 5.97 13.74 8.93
N ALA A 35 5.29 14.56 8.13
CA ALA A 35 5.16 16.00 8.40
C ALA A 35 4.47 16.26 9.75
N GLY A 36 3.40 15.52 10.07
CA GLY A 36 2.71 15.65 11.35
C GLY A 36 3.58 15.29 12.54
N VAL A 37 4.48 14.32 12.39
CA VAL A 37 5.45 13.95 13.43
C VAL A 37 6.52 15.05 13.60
N THR A 38 7.09 15.56 12.51
CA THR A 38 8.13 16.59 12.55
C THR A 38 7.61 17.91 13.14
N LEU A 39 6.38 18.27 12.82
CA LEU A 39 5.72 19.48 13.31
C LEU A 39 5.00 19.30 14.66
N ASN A 40 5.02 18.09 15.21
CA ASN A 40 4.26 17.72 16.40
C ASN A 40 2.75 18.02 16.31
N TYR A 41 2.16 17.80 15.14
CA TYR A 41 0.79 18.21 14.77
C TYR A 41 -0.15 17.01 14.56
N ILE A 42 0.07 15.88 15.21
CA ILE A 42 -0.84 14.74 15.15
C ILE A 42 -1.99 14.96 16.13
N SER A 43 -3.12 15.38 15.62
CA SER A 43 -4.31 15.78 16.38
C SER A 43 -5.60 15.38 15.67
N LYS A 44 -6.75 15.73 16.28
CA LYS A 44 -8.08 15.56 15.63
C LYS A 44 -8.18 16.27 14.29
N ASP A 45 -7.59 17.46 14.18
CA ASP A 45 -7.61 18.26 12.95
C ASP A 45 -6.80 17.59 11.85
N TRP A 46 -5.62 17.07 12.18
CA TRP A 46 -4.85 16.24 11.26
C TRP A 46 -5.64 15.03 10.79
N ALA A 47 -6.29 14.30 11.71
CA ALA A 47 -7.11 13.14 11.38
C ALA A 47 -8.25 13.49 10.42
N LYS A 48 -8.93 14.60 10.65
CA LYS A 48 -10.01 15.10 9.80
C LYS A 48 -9.54 15.39 8.37
N HIS A 49 -8.35 15.94 8.19
CA HIS A 49 -7.79 16.22 6.86
C HIS A 49 -7.35 14.96 6.14
N ILE A 50 -6.64 14.05 6.83
CA ILE A 50 -6.09 12.87 6.19
C ILE A 50 -7.12 11.76 5.94
N LYS A 51 -8.22 11.75 6.67
CA LYS A 51 -9.30 10.75 6.58
C LYS A 51 -9.75 10.49 5.15
N ASN A 52 -9.98 11.54 4.39
CA ASN A 52 -10.46 11.41 3.01
C ASN A 52 -9.43 10.72 2.11
N TRP A 53 -8.14 11.00 2.29
CA TRP A 53 -7.07 10.34 1.55
C TRP A 53 -6.94 8.86 1.92
N VAL A 54 -7.07 8.53 3.20
CA VAL A 54 -7.11 7.15 3.67
C VAL A 54 -8.29 6.40 3.06
N PHE A 55 -9.47 7.02 3.05
CA PHE A 55 -10.68 6.42 2.49
C PHE A 55 -10.60 6.23 0.97
N ILE A 56 -10.11 7.23 0.24
CA ILE A 56 -9.91 7.16 -1.22
C ILE A 56 -8.92 6.05 -1.56
N SER A 57 -7.77 5.97 -0.89
CA SER A 57 -6.77 4.92 -1.11
C SER A 57 -7.35 3.54 -0.81
N TRP A 58 -8.13 3.42 0.25
CA TRP A 58 -8.81 2.18 0.63
C TRP A 58 -9.82 1.73 -0.43
N ILE A 59 -10.61 2.65 -1.00
CA ILE A 59 -11.55 2.35 -2.10
C ILE A 59 -10.80 1.83 -3.31
N PHE A 60 -9.72 2.51 -3.75
CA PHE A 60 -8.97 2.09 -4.92
C PHE A 60 -8.29 0.73 -4.72
N LEU A 61 -7.73 0.46 -3.55
CA LEU A 61 -7.20 -0.87 -3.23
C LEU A 61 -8.30 -1.94 -3.24
N THR A 62 -9.44 -1.65 -2.64
CA THR A 62 -10.59 -2.58 -2.61
C THR A 62 -11.07 -2.91 -4.02
N LEU A 63 -11.29 -1.87 -4.84
CA LEU A 63 -11.72 -2.06 -6.23
C LEU A 63 -10.67 -2.77 -7.07
N GLY A 64 -9.40 -2.43 -6.89
CA GLY A 64 -8.30 -3.09 -7.58
C GLY A 64 -8.22 -4.57 -7.24
N ILE A 65 -8.25 -4.94 -5.97
CA ILE A 65 -8.25 -6.34 -5.52
C ILE A 65 -9.47 -7.07 -6.06
N LEU A 66 -10.66 -6.48 -5.96
CA LEU A 66 -11.90 -7.09 -6.43
C LEU A 66 -11.87 -7.36 -7.94
N LEU A 67 -11.45 -6.39 -8.75
CA LEU A 67 -11.34 -6.55 -10.20
C LEU A 67 -10.32 -7.63 -10.58
N GLY A 68 -9.19 -7.71 -9.88
CA GLY A 68 -8.20 -8.77 -10.04
C GLY A 68 -8.77 -10.14 -9.71
N SER A 69 -9.55 -10.24 -8.65
CA SER A 69 -10.23 -11.49 -8.26
C SER A 69 -11.28 -11.93 -9.28
N ILE A 70 -12.03 -11.00 -9.85
CA ILE A 70 -13.01 -11.29 -10.94
C ILE A 70 -12.27 -11.78 -12.17
N TRP A 71 -11.20 -11.11 -12.59
CA TRP A 71 -10.38 -11.56 -13.71
C TRP A 71 -9.83 -12.96 -13.49
N ALA A 72 -9.25 -13.24 -12.33
CA ALA A 72 -8.71 -14.55 -11.99
C ALA A 72 -9.79 -15.66 -12.04
N TYR A 73 -11.01 -15.34 -11.61
CA TYR A 73 -12.11 -16.27 -11.57
C TYR A 73 -12.49 -16.82 -12.95
N TYR A 74 -12.60 -15.97 -13.96
CA TYR A 74 -13.05 -16.43 -15.27
C TYR A 74 -11.93 -16.72 -16.27
N GLU A 75 -10.76 -16.07 -16.13
CA GLU A 75 -9.66 -16.27 -17.07
C GLU A 75 -8.70 -17.41 -16.68
N LEU A 76 -8.45 -17.61 -15.38
CA LEU A 76 -7.47 -18.60 -14.93
C LEU A 76 -8.05 -19.97 -14.67
N GLY A 77 -9.38 -20.09 -14.63
CA GLY A 77 -10.05 -21.39 -14.46
C GLY A 77 -9.79 -22.08 -13.11
N TRP A 78 -9.38 -21.32 -12.11
CA TRP A 78 -9.05 -21.87 -10.78
C TRP A 78 -10.27 -22.28 -9.95
N GLY A 79 -11.48 -21.94 -10.38
CA GLY A 79 -12.73 -22.31 -9.73
C GLY A 79 -13.12 -21.46 -8.51
N GLY A 80 -12.44 -20.34 -8.26
CA GLY A 80 -12.75 -19.42 -7.18
C GLY A 80 -12.20 -18.01 -7.41
N PHE A 81 -12.50 -17.09 -6.48
CA PHE A 81 -12.09 -15.69 -6.56
C PHE A 81 -10.73 -15.40 -5.93
N TRP A 82 -10.20 -16.31 -5.13
CA TRP A 82 -8.97 -16.11 -4.38
C TRP A 82 -8.21 -17.42 -4.24
N PHE A 83 -6.95 -17.42 -4.59
CA PHE A 83 -6.11 -18.64 -4.64
C PHE A 83 -4.84 -18.54 -3.80
N TRP A 84 -4.71 -17.49 -3.01
CA TRP A 84 -3.51 -17.30 -2.22
C TRP A 84 -2.24 -17.21 -3.07
N ASP A 85 -2.37 -16.77 -4.33
CA ASP A 85 -1.22 -16.47 -5.17
C ASP A 85 -0.32 -15.44 -4.45
N PRO A 86 1.01 -15.57 -4.51
CA PRO A 86 1.91 -14.66 -3.82
C PRO A 86 1.63 -13.18 -4.10
N VAL A 87 1.26 -12.81 -5.34
CA VAL A 87 0.94 -11.43 -5.70
C VAL A 87 -0.41 -10.98 -5.14
N GLU A 88 -1.40 -11.87 -5.07
CA GLU A 88 -2.66 -11.59 -4.38
C GLU A 88 -2.43 -11.27 -2.91
N ASN A 89 -1.66 -12.10 -2.21
CA ASN A 89 -1.33 -11.90 -0.80
C ASN A 89 -0.56 -10.61 -0.55
N VAL A 90 0.35 -10.26 -1.45
CA VAL A 90 1.12 -9.02 -1.39
C VAL A 90 0.21 -7.79 -1.50
N SER A 91 -0.86 -7.84 -2.29
CA SER A 91 -1.83 -6.74 -2.39
C SER A 91 -2.75 -6.65 -1.17
N LEU A 92 -3.04 -7.78 -0.54
CA LEU A 92 -3.90 -7.87 0.64
C LEU A 92 -3.25 -7.25 1.89
N MET A 93 -1.92 -7.36 2.05
CA MET A 93 -1.22 -6.84 3.22
C MET A 93 -1.40 -5.32 3.43
N PRO A 94 -1.13 -4.44 2.45
CA PRO A 94 -1.38 -3.01 2.61
C PRO A 94 -2.87 -2.68 2.76
N TRP A 95 -3.77 -3.46 2.16
CA TRP A 95 -5.21 -3.28 2.33
C TRP A 95 -5.66 -3.54 3.78
N LEU A 96 -5.16 -4.59 4.43
CA LEU A 96 -5.44 -4.88 5.85
C LEU A 96 -4.89 -3.78 6.76
N SER A 97 -3.66 -3.33 6.51
CA SER A 97 -3.03 -2.23 7.26
C SER A 97 -3.82 -0.92 7.10
N LEU A 98 -4.25 -0.62 5.87
CA LEU A 98 -5.03 0.57 5.55
C LEU A 98 -6.44 0.53 6.16
N THR A 99 -7.06 -0.65 6.21
CA THR A 99 -8.33 -0.86 6.91
C THR A 99 -8.20 -0.56 8.39
N THR A 100 -7.15 -1.07 9.03
CA THR A 100 -6.85 -0.78 10.44
C THR A 100 -6.57 0.70 10.65
N LEU A 101 -5.80 1.33 9.76
CA LEU A 101 -5.53 2.77 9.80
C LEU A 101 -6.81 3.59 9.70
N LEU A 102 -7.74 3.21 8.81
CA LEU A 102 -9.03 3.91 8.66
C LEU A 102 -9.78 3.94 9.99
N HIS A 103 -9.85 2.82 10.69
CA HIS A 103 -10.48 2.76 12.01
C HIS A 103 -9.74 3.61 13.06
N CYS A 104 -8.41 3.57 13.07
CA CYS A 104 -7.60 4.42 13.96
C CYS A 104 -7.84 5.92 13.71
N ILE A 105 -7.90 6.34 12.44
CA ILE A 105 -8.18 7.74 12.08
C ILE A 105 -9.57 8.18 12.52
N LEU A 106 -10.58 7.33 12.38
CA LEU A 106 -11.94 7.63 12.85
C LEU A 106 -12.00 7.78 14.38
N VAL A 107 -11.27 6.96 15.11
CA VAL A 107 -11.17 7.06 16.58
C VAL A 107 -10.38 8.29 16.99
N LEU A 108 -9.27 8.57 16.32
CA LEU A 108 -8.44 9.75 16.56
C LEU A 108 -9.23 11.05 16.34
N GLU A 109 -10.00 11.14 15.25
CA GLU A 109 -10.87 12.29 14.96
C GLU A 109 -11.88 12.54 16.09
N LYS A 110 -12.49 11.48 16.63
CA LYS A 110 -13.54 11.63 17.65
C LYS A 110 -13.00 11.79 19.07
N ARG A 111 -11.98 11.01 19.44
CA ARG A 111 -11.53 10.86 20.83
C ARG A 111 -10.14 11.42 21.13
N ASN A 112 -9.37 11.79 20.10
CA ASN A 112 -7.97 12.25 20.22
C ASN A 112 -7.05 11.23 20.92
N ILE A 113 -7.25 9.97 20.66
CA ILE A 113 -6.44 8.85 21.13
C ILE A 113 -5.90 8.07 19.94
N LEU A 114 -4.95 7.17 20.16
CA LEU A 114 -4.30 6.32 19.14
C LEU A 114 -3.37 7.08 18.17
N ASN A 115 -2.85 8.24 18.55
CA ASN A 115 -1.93 9.05 17.72
C ASN A 115 -0.73 8.23 17.24
N SER A 116 -0.08 7.49 18.14
CA SER A 116 1.09 6.65 17.81
C SER A 116 0.72 5.51 16.83
N TRP A 117 -0.45 4.91 17.01
CA TRP A 117 -0.93 3.86 16.11
C TRP A 117 -1.25 4.40 14.72
N ALA A 118 -1.84 5.59 14.63
CA ALA A 118 -2.09 6.23 13.33
C ALA A 118 -0.79 6.49 12.57
N ILE A 119 0.26 6.94 13.25
CA ILE A 119 1.59 7.14 12.65
C ILE A 119 2.19 5.81 12.19
N ILE A 120 2.25 4.81 13.07
CA ILE A 120 2.85 3.50 12.79
C ILE A 120 2.14 2.85 11.60
N LEU A 121 0.82 2.85 11.59
CA LEU A 121 0.03 2.25 10.50
C LEU A 121 0.18 3.00 9.20
N SER A 122 0.32 4.33 9.21
CA SER A 122 0.59 5.12 8.00
C SER A 122 1.93 4.73 7.36
N ILE A 123 2.97 4.58 8.19
CA ILE A 123 4.31 4.15 7.73
C ILE A 123 4.25 2.69 7.26
N THR A 124 3.63 1.82 8.02
CA THR A 124 3.52 0.39 7.70
C THR A 124 2.75 0.18 6.38
N THR A 125 1.64 0.88 6.17
CA THR A 125 0.86 0.78 4.93
C THR A 125 1.69 1.15 3.71
N PHE A 126 2.43 2.25 3.77
CA PHE A 126 3.31 2.66 2.69
C PHE A 126 4.46 1.66 2.48
N ALA A 127 5.11 1.22 3.55
CA ALA A 127 6.19 0.23 3.47
C ALA A 127 5.71 -1.09 2.86
N LEU A 128 4.52 -1.58 3.22
CA LEU A 128 3.91 -2.77 2.63
C LEU A 128 3.57 -2.57 1.16
N SER A 129 3.09 -1.39 0.75
CA SER A 129 2.81 -1.06 -0.65
C SER A 129 4.10 -1.07 -1.50
N MET A 130 5.18 -0.49 -0.96
CA MET A 130 6.49 -0.49 -1.61
C MET A 130 7.10 -1.89 -1.67
N CYS A 131 7.01 -2.65 -0.57
CA CYS A 131 7.46 -4.04 -0.51
C CYS A 131 6.69 -4.90 -1.52
N GLY A 132 5.38 -4.71 -1.61
CA GLY A 132 4.54 -5.39 -2.58
C GLY A 132 4.96 -5.11 -4.02
N THR A 133 5.16 -3.85 -4.36
CA THR A 133 5.63 -3.45 -5.69
C THR A 133 7.01 -4.03 -6.00
N PHE A 134 7.92 -4.03 -5.03
CA PHE A 134 9.23 -4.66 -5.15
C PHE A 134 9.10 -6.16 -5.45
N LEU A 135 8.31 -6.89 -4.67
CA LEU A 135 8.16 -8.34 -4.82
C LEU A 135 7.60 -8.73 -6.19
N VAL A 136 6.63 -7.97 -6.70
CA VAL A 136 6.05 -8.20 -8.04
C VAL A 136 7.09 -7.93 -9.14
N ARG A 137 7.90 -6.85 -9.01
CA ARG A 137 8.87 -6.44 -10.03
C ARG A 137 10.18 -7.23 -9.97
N SER A 138 10.59 -7.70 -8.81
CA SER A 138 11.86 -8.39 -8.62
C SER A 138 11.99 -9.74 -9.33
N GLY A 139 10.85 -10.38 -9.69
CA GLY A 139 10.85 -11.72 -10.25
C GLY A 139 11.16 -12.83 -9.23
N ILE A 140 11.22 -12.51 -7.94
CA ILE A 140 11.49 -13.49 -6.87
C ILE A 140 10.30 -14.43 -6.67
N LEU A 141 9.08 -13.91 -6.88
CA LEU A 141 7.87 -14.69 -6.67
C LEU A 141 7.49 -15.49 -7.92
N ASN A 142 7.20 -16.77 -7.73
CA ASN A 142 6.59 -17.59 -8.75
C ASN A 142 5.07 -17.40 -8.72
N SER A 143 4.54 -16.66 -9.67
CA SER A 143 3.14 -16.26 -9.76
C SER A 143 2.68 -16.20 -11.21
N VAL A 144 1.38 -16.28 -11.43
CA VAL A 144 0.76 -16.01 -12.75
C VAL A 144 1.01 -14.58 -13.26
N HIS A 145 1.43 -13.68 -12.38
CA HIS A 145 1.78 -12.29 -12.67
C HIS A 145 3.26 -12.09 -13.09
N THR A 146 4.00 -13.17 -13.40
CA THR A 146 5.42 -13.10 -13.82
C THR A 146 5.66 -12.27 -15.08
N PHE A 147 4.63 -12.01 -15.89
CA PHE A 147 4.70 -11.09 -17.03
C PHE A 147 4.99 -9.63 -16.62
N ALA A 148 4.81 -9.27 -15.35
CA ALA A 148 5.09 -7.94 -14.80
C ALA A 148 6.52 -7.78 -14.26
N ASN A 149 7.37 -8.81 -14.36
CA ASN A 149 8.73 -8.79 -13.86
C ASN A 149 9.60 -7.75 -14.58
N ASP A 150 10.35 -6.99 -13.81
CA ASP A 150 11.32 -6.00 -14.27
C ASP A 150 12.40 -5.85 -13.19
N PRO A 151 13.45 -6.69 -13.20
CA PRO A 151 14.45 -6.73 -12.13
C PRO A 151 15.21 -5.41 -11.94
N GLU A 152 15.42 -4.62 -12.99
CA GLU A 152 16.11 -3.32 -12.89
C GLU A 152 15.26 -2.34 -12.08
N ARG A 153 13.98 -2.23 -12.38
CA ARG A 153 13.04 -1.43 -11.58
C ARG A 153 12.84 -2.02 -10.19
N GLY A 154 12.88 -3.34 -10.06
CA GLY A 154 12.86 -4.03 -8.77
C GLY A 154 14.00 -3.56 -7.88
N LEU A 155 15.22 -3.51 -8.37
CA LEU A 155 16.38 -3.03 -7.62
C LEU A 155 16.23 -1.56 -7.19
N PHE A 156 15.72 -0.70 -8.07
CA PHE A 156 15.46 0.71 -7.75
C PHE A 156 14.44 0.84 -6.60
N ILE A 157 13.35 0.08 -6.66
CA ILE A 157 12.32 0.09 -5.60
C ILE A 157 12.90 -0.45 -4.28
N PHE A 158 13.77 -1.45 -4.33
CA PHE A 158 14.46 -1.95 -3.15
C PHE A 158 15.32 -0.87 -2.49
N CYS A 159 16.08 -0.11 -3.28
CA CYS A 159 16.86 1.03 -2.77
C CYS A 159 15.96 2.09 -2.11
N LEU A 160 14.81 2.41 -2.71
CA LEU A 160 13.85 3.34 -2.11
C LEU A 160 13.29 2.80 -0.79
N LEU A 161 12.95 1.51 -0.74
CA LEU A 161 12.44 0.87 0.48
C LEU A 161 13.49 0.89 1.60
N TYR A 162 14.75 0.58 1.26
CA TYR A 162 15.87 0.57 2.20
C TYR A 162 16.18 1.98 2.76
N THR A 163 16.03 3.01 1.95
CA THR A 163 16.28 4.41 2.34
C THR A 163 15.08 5.08 2.98
N SER A 164 13.91 4.44 2.99
CA SER A 164 12.71 4.99 3.64
C SER A 164 12.91 5.14 5.15
N PRO A 165 12.53 6.30 5.75
CA PRO A 165 12.71 6.53 7.18
C PRO A 165 11.89 5.53 8.01
N SER A 166 12.56 4.87 8.93
CA SER A 166 11.95 3.93 9.86
C SER A 166 11.39 4.66 11.09
N PRO A 167 10.45 4.04 11.85
CA PRO A 167 10.01 4.59 13.13
C PRO A 167 11.14 4.83 14.14
N ARG A 168 12.27 4.12 14.00
CA ARG A 168 13.48 4.31 14.82
C ARG A 168 14.19 5.63 14.48
N ASP A 169 14.31 5.95 13.20
CA ASP A 169 15.00 7.15 12.74
C ASP A 169 14.24 8.41 13.20
N MET A 170 12.91 8.33 13.21
CA MET A 170 12.06 9.40 13.71
C MET A 170 12.14 9.61 15.22
N ARG A 171 12.44 8.57 16.01
CA ARG A 171 12.70 8.71 17.45
C ARG A 171 14.04 9.37 17.74
N ARG A 172 15.09 9.05 16.95
CA ARG A 172 16.43 9.65 17.12
C ARG A 172 16.45 11.16 16.86
N SER A 173 15.68 11.63 15.88
CA SER A 173 15.58 13.07 15.59
C SER A 173 14.92 13.90 16.71
N ARG A 174 14.29 13.24 17.69
CA ARG A 174 13.65 13.89 18.85
C ARG A 174 14.45 13.86 20.13
N MET A 175 15.62 13.20 20.16
CA MET A 175 16.50 13.29 21.33
C MET A 175 17.21 14.65 21.27
N PRO A 176 17.06 15.51 22.31
CA PRO A 176 17.87 16.71 22.41
C PRO A 176 19.33 16.27 22.42
N SER A 177 20.16 16.92 21.62
CA SER A 177 21.59 16.78 21.74
C SER A 177 21.95 17.15 23.18
N SER A 178 22.33 16.15 23.98
CA SER A 178 22.89 16.41 25.30
C SER A 178 24.17 17.23 25.07
N ALA A 179 24.05 18.52 25.33
CA ALA A 179 25.20 19.40 25.48
C ALA A 179 25.99 19.01 26.72
#